data_09d07dcfaae6acebb6b81a925d2d012f
#
_entry.id   09d07dcfaae6acebb6b81a925d2d012f
#
_cell.length_a   1.000
_cell.length_b   1.000
_cell.length_c   1.000
_cell.angle_alpha   90.00
_cell.angle_beta   90.00
_cell.angle_gamma   90.00
#
_symmetry.space_group_name_H-M   'P 1'
#
loop_
_entity.id
_entity.type
_entity.pdbx_description
1 polymer ?
#
loop_
_entity_poly.entity_id
_entity_poly.type
_entity_poly.pdbx_seq_one_letter_code
_entity_poly.pdbx_strand_id
1 'polypeptide(L)'
;MSPKKLISWNVNGLRAAIKKGFESFLESEQPDVICLQETKISQDLVDGFAFVGYPHAYWNCAEKKGYSGTAIISKTAPLSVQLGLEIETHDNEGRVITAEFEDFFLVTVYTPNAQNHDENKRPKRLDYRTKEWDVDFLAHCKALEATKPVIFCGDLNVAHQEIDLTNPKPNRKNAGFTIEERARFDAILEAGFVDSFRQLYPDATERYSWWSYRA
;
A
#
# COMPACT_ATOMS: atom_id res chain seq x y z
N MET A 1 -3.06 -19.83 -17.93
CA MET A 1 -3.51 -19.47 -16.56
C MET A 1 -4.78 -18.63 -16.64
N SER A 2 -5.73 -18.85 -15.74
CA SER A 2 -6.87 -17.93 -15.60
C SER A 2 -6.36 -16.59 -15.07
N PRO A 3 -6.93 -15.44 -15.49
CA PRO A 3 -6.53 -14.15 -14.97
C PRO A 3 -6.74 -14.09 -13.46
N LYS A 4 -5.77 -13.53 -12.75
CA LYS A 4 -5.84 -13.34 -11.30
C LYS A 4 -6.55 -12.02 -10.99
N LYS A 5 -7.51 -12.05 -10.07
CA LYS A 5 -8.13 -10.83 -9.53
C LYS A 5 -7.44 -10.42 -8.24
N LEU A 6 -6.67 -9.35 -8.32
CA LEU A 6 -5.98 -8.75 -7.18
C LEU A 6 -6.72 -7.48 -6.76
N ILE A 7 -6.98 -7.31 -5.47
CA ILE A 7 -7.60 -6.09 -4.92
C ILE A 7 -6.66 -5.50 -3.86
N SER A 8 -6.53 -4.19 -3.86
CA SER A 8 -5.85 -3.43 -2.82
C SER A 8 -6.82 -2.45 -2.17
N TRP A 9 -6.86 -2.41 -0.82
CA TRP A 9 -7.79 -1.54 -0.09
C TRP A 9 -7.20 -1.07 1.24
N ASN A 10 -7.00 0.24 1.39
CA ASN A 10 -6.80 0.84 2.69
C ASN A 10 -8.14 0.88 3.44
N VAL A 11 -8.28 0.01 4.43
CA VAL A 11 -9.55 -0.20 5.17
C VAL A 11 -9.73 0.77 6.34
N ASN A 12 -8.71 1.56 6.68
CA ASN A 12 -8.73 2.50 7.80
C ASN A 12 -9.28 1.86 9.11
N GLY A 13 -8.85 0.64 9.36
CA GLY A 13 -9.26 -0.18 10.50
C GLY A 13 -10.19 -1.34 10.11
N LEU A 14 -9.61 -2.55 10.04
CA LEU A 14 -10.31 -3.75 9.57
C LEU A 14 -11.58 -4.06 10.36
N ARG A 15 -11.55 -3.93 11.70
CA ARG A 15 -12.75 -4.17 12.54
C ARG A 15 -13.92 -3.25 12.16
N ALA A 16 -13.63 -2.00 11.78
CA ALA A 16 -14.64 -1.07 11.32
C ALA A 16 -15.14 -1.42 9.91
N ALA A 17 -14.24 -1.86 9.03
CA ALA A 17 -14.58 -2.32 7.68
C ALA A 17 -15.47 -3.55 7.71
N ILE A 18 -15.17 -4.54 8.56
CA ILE A 18 -16.01 -5.74 8.75
C ILE A 18 -17.45 -5.34 9.13
N LYS A 19 -17.62 -4.44 10.11
CA LYS A 19 -18.94 -3.94 10.51
C LYS A 19 -19.68 -3.20 9.39
N LYS A 20 -18.98 -2.74 8.37
CA LYS A 20 -19.52 -2.01 7.21
C LYS A 20 -19.68 -2.86 5.95
N GLY A 21 -19.53 -4.19 6.06
CA GLY A 21 -19.79 -5.12 4.96
C GLY A 21 -18.54 -5.60 4.21
N PHE A 22 -17.36 -5.59 4.82
CA PHE A 22 -16.15 -6.14 4.21
C PHE A 22 -16.31 -7.60 3.75
N GLU A 23 -17.00 -8.45 4.55
CA GLU A 23 -17.23 -9.85 4.19
C GLU A 23 -18.16 -9.97 2.97
N SER A 24 -19.24 -9.18 2.94
CA SER A 24 -20.14 -9.13 1.77
C SER A 24 -19.41 -8.62 0.50
N PHE A 25 -18.46 -7.71 0.67
CA PHE A 25 -17.58 -7.28 -0.43
C PHE A 25 -16.71 -8.45 -0.93
N LEU A 26 -16.09 -9.22 -0.03
CA LEU A 26 -15.33 -10.41 -0.42
C LEU A 26 -16.18 -11.45 -1.16
N GLU A 27 -17.42 -11.67 -0.69
CA GLU A 27 -18.36 -12.58 -1.32
C GLU A 27 -18.77 -12.12 -2.72
N SER A 28 -18.99 -10.83 -2.93
CA SER A 28 -19.40 -10.29 -4.23
C SER A 28 -18.25 -10.23 -5.22
N GLU A 29 -17.08 -9.76 -4.78
CA GLU A 29 -15.94 -9.51 -5.65
C GLU A 29 -15.08 -10.75 -5.91
N GLN A 30 -15.10 -11.72 -5.00
CA GLN A 30 -14.36 -12.98 -5.12
C GLN A 30 -12.91 -12.83 -5.58
N PRO A 31 -12.09 -11.88 -5.03
CA PRO A 31 -10.70 -11.76 -5.43
C PRO A 31 -9.91 -13.04 -5.18
N ASP A 32 -8.87 -13.28 -5.96
CA ASP A 32 -7.90 -14.36 -5.66
C ASP A 32 -7.02 -13.96 -4.48
N VAL A 33 -6.64 -12.67 -4.42
CA VAL A 33 -5.85 -12.08 -3.34
C VAL A 33 -6.37 -10.69 -3.03
N ILE A 34 -6.51 -10.36 -1.75
CA ILE A 34 -6.75 -8.98 -1.30
C ILE A 34 -5.64 -8.51 -0.38
N CYS A 35 -5.12 -7.33 -0.69
CA CYS A 35 -4.09 -6.62 0.05
C CYS A 35 -4.74 -5.49 0.85
N LEU A 36 -4.51 -5.48 2.17
CA LEU A 36 -5.10 -4.50 3.06
C LEU A 36 -4.03 -3.58 3.65
N GLN A 37 -4.34 -2.30 3.76
CA GLN A 37 -3.53 -1.33 4.46
C GLN A 37 -4.35 -0.68 5.58
N GLU A 38 -3.67 -0.17 6.60
CA GLU A 38 -4.28 0.36 7.83
C GLU A 38 -5.23 -0.65 8.50
N THR A 39 -4.80 -1.88 8.65
CA THR A 39 -5.61 -2.90 9.34
C THR A 39 -5.87 -2.51 10.79
N LYS A 40 -4.91 -1.83 11.43
CA LYS A 40 -4.94 -1.39 12.84
C LYS A 40 -5.20 -2.55 13.81
N ILE A 41 -4.81 -3.76 13.40
CA ILE A 41 -4.88 -5.00 14.21
C ILE A 41 -3.52 -5.19 14.90
N SER A 42 -3.54 -5.60 16.14
CA SER A 42 -2.34 -5.99 16.88
C SER A 42 -2.13 -7.50 16.77
N GLN A 43 -0.88 -7.94 16.91
CA GLN A 43 -0.46 -9.33 16.70
C GLN A 43 -1.23 -10.32 17.59
N ASP A 44 -1.60 -9.93 18.79
CA ASP A 44 -2.40 -10.72 19.73
C ASP A 44 -3.85 -10.97 19.30
N LEU A 45 -4.31 -10.33 18.22
CA LEU A 45 -5.70 -10.43 17.72
C LEU A 45 -5.82 -11.09 16.34
N VAL A 46 -4.72 -11.38 15.65
CA VAL A 46 -4.77 -11.86 14.25
C VAL A 46 -5.49 -13.20 14.11
N ASP A 47 -5.35 -14.09 15.07
CA ASP A 47 -5.99 -15.42 15.06
C ASP A 47 -7.52 -15.37 15.15
N GLY A 48 -8.07 -14.21 15.54
CA GLY A 48 -9.51 -13.98 15.57
C GLY A 48 -10.13 -13.65 14.20
N PHE A 49 -9.31 -13.53 13.14
CA PHE A 49 -9.79 -13.19 11.81
C PHE A 49 -9.69 -14.39 10.87
N ALA A 50 -10.83 -14.92 10.46
CA ALA A 50 -10.96 -15.96 9.45
C ALA A 50 -11.99 -15.51 8.40
N PHE A 51 -11.66 -15.66 7.12
CA PHE A 51 -12.53 -15.24 6.03
C PHE A 51 -12.92 -16.47 5.19
N VAL A 52 -14.23 -16.66 4.98
CA VAL A 52 -14.75 -17.81 4.24
C VAL A 52 -14.20 -17.80 2.80
N GLY A 53 -13.62 -18.93 2.38
CA GLY A 53 -13.01 -19.07 1.06
C GLY A 53 -11.58 -18.53 0.95
N TYR A 54 -10.99 -18.01 2.04
CA TYR A 54 -9.63 -17.47 2.08
C TYR A 54 -8.83 -18.11 3.23
N PRO A 55 -8.29 -19.31 3.02
CA PRO A 55 -7.59 -20.06 4.08
C PRO A 55 -6.22 -19.47 4.45
N HIS A 56 -5.69 -18.53 3.66
CA HIS A 56 -4.35 -17.99 3.86
C HIS A 56 -4.44 -16.50 4.18
N ALA A 57 -4.01 -16.11 5.38
CA ALA A 57 -3.94 -14.73 5.84
C ALA A 57 -2.58 -14.45 6.47
N TYR A 58 -1.92 -13.40 6.01
CA TYR A 58 -0.61 -12.97 6.48
C TYR A 58 -0.71 -11.54 6.97
N TRP A 59 -0.14 -11.30 8.15
CA TRP A 59 -0.28 -10.03 8.86
C TRP A 59 1.08 -9.45 9.18
N ASN A 60 1.26 -8.17 8.89
CA ASN A 60 2.37 -7.39 9.41
C ASN A 60 1.79 -6.28 10.28
N CYS A 61 1.84 -6.49 11.59
CA CYS A 61 1.27 -5.59 12.58
C CYS A 61 2.31 -4.58 13.05
N ALA A 62 1.89 -3.34 13.28
CA ALA A 62 2.75 -2.36 13.94
C ALA A 62 2.95 -2.72 15.42
N GLU A 63 4.12 -2.39 15.97
CA GLU A 63 4.36 -2.48 17.42
C GLU A 63 3.38 -1.63 18.22
N LYS A 64 3.06 -0.44 17.70
CA LYS A 64 2.07 0.45 18.27
C LYS A 64 0.66 -0.06 18.00
N LYS A 65 -0.03 -0.51 19.05
CA LYS A 65 -1.41 -1.02 18.95
C LYS A 65 -2.38 0.00 18.34
N GLY A 66 -3.23 -0.49 17.44
CA GLY A 66 -4.26 0.33 16.77
C GLY A 66 -3.73 1.29 15.71
N TYR A 67 -2.52 1.10 15.25
CA TYR A 67 -1.84 1.95 14.27
C TYR A 67 -1.37 1.13 13.07
N SER A 68 -1.35 1.73 11.86
CA SER A 68 -0.80 1.14 10.63
C SER A 68 -1.23 -0.32 10.41
N GLY A 69 -0.29 -1.19 10.02
CA GLY A 69 -0.50 -2.61 9.78
C GLY A 69 -1.00 -2.91 8.37
N THR A 70 -0.46 -3.97 7.77
CA THR A 70 -0.86 -4.49 6.46
C THR A 70 -1.28 -5.96 6.58
N ALA A 71 -2.04 -6.44 5.60
CA ALA A 71 -2.37 -7.86 5.48
C ALA A 71 -2.49 -8.28 4.01
N ILE A 72 -2.17 -9.56 3.75
CA ILE A 72 -2.50 -10.26 2.51
C ILE A 72 -3.43 -11.42 2.85
N ILE A 73 -4.59 -11.46 2.23
CA ILE A 73 -5.58 -12.54 2.39
C ILE A 73 -5.75 -13.19 1.02
N SER A 74 -5.56 -14.51 0.93
CA SER A 74 -5.45 -15.22 -0.34
C SER A 74 -6.21 -16.55 -0.35
N LYS A 75 -6.75 -16.91 -1.52
CA LYS A 75 -7.30 -18.24 -1.80
C LYS A 75 -6.23 -19.30 -1.97
N THR A 76 -5.05 -18.90 -2.45
CA THR A 76 -3.92 -19.79 -2.75
C THR A 76 -2.74 -19.45 -1.85
N ALA A 77 -2.07 -20.44 -1.29
CA ALA A 77 -0.85 -20.23 -0.53
C ALA A 77 0.25 -19.66 -1.44
N PRO A 78 0.93 -18.57 -1.03
CA PRO A 78 2.19 -18.17 -1.66
C PRO A 78 3.30 -19.21 -1.33
N LEU A 79 4.36 -19.22 -2.13
CA LEU A 79 5.55 -20.06 -1.91
C LEU A 79 6.33 -19.60 -0.68
N SER A 80 6.41 -18.28 -0.50
CA SER A 80 7.05 -17.67 0.66
C SER A 80 6.39 -16.34 1.02
N VAL A 81 6.57 -15.87 2.25
CA VAL A 81 6.11 -14.58 2.72
C VAL A 81 7.20 -13.91 3.55
N GLN A 82 7.54 -12.68 3.20
CA GLN A 82 8.44 -11.82 3.96
C GLN A 82 7.64 -10.66 4.55
N LEU A 83 7.87 -10.34 5.81
CA LEU A 83 7.29 -9.19 6.49
C LEU A 83 8.35 -8.09 6.60
N GLY A 84 7.98 -6.87 6.20
CA GLY A 84 8.87 -5.72 6.22
C GLY A 84 9.86 -5.67 5.05
N LEU A 85 10.86 -4.82 5.19
CA LEU A 85 11.97 -4.61 4.26
C LEU A 85 13.29 -5.22 4.76
N GLU A 86 13.28 -5.87 5.94
CA GLU A 86 14.46 -6.32 6.68
C GLU A 86 15.37 -5.14 7.11
N ILE A 87 14.75 -4.00 7.36
CA ILE A 87 15.41 -2.77 7.84
C ILE A 87 14.72 -2.33 9.14
N GLU A 88 15.43 -2.45 10.26
CA GLU A 88 14.88 -2.23 11.61
C GLU A 88 14.15 -0.88 11.76
N THR A 89 14.67 0.18 11.15
CA THR A 89 14.07 1.53 11.21
C THR A 89 12.74 1.65 10.46
N HIS A 90 12.44 0.69 9.56
CA HIS A 90 11.23 0.69 8.73
C HIS A 90 10.18 -0.31 9.20
N ASP A 91 10.61 -1.39 9.86
CA ASP A 91 9.76 -2.56 10.04
C ASP A 91 8.86 -2.53 11.27
N ASN A 92 9.05 -1.57 12.18
CA ASN A 92 8.26 -1.42 13.41
C ASN A 92 6.81 -0.93 13.19
N GLU A 93 6.48 -0.43 11.99
CA GLU A 93 5.14 0.10 11.68
C GLU A 93 4.27 -0.86 10.86
N GLY A 94 4.75 -2.08 10.51
CA GLY A 94 3.97 -3.12 9.82
C GLY A 94 3.48 -2.69 8.44
N ARG A 95 4.36 -2.15 7.58
CA ARG A 95 3.98 -1.45 6.35
C ARG A 95 4.11 -2.24 5.08
N VAL A 96 4.87 -3.33 5.06
CA VAL A 96 5.15 -4.11 3.85
C VAL A 96 4.95 -5.59 4.10
N ILE A 97 4.30 -6.27 3.18
CA ILE A 97 4.31 -7.74 3.06
C ILE A 97 4.65 -8.08 1.63
N THR A 98 5.64 -8.92 1.42
CA THR A 98 5.99 -9.52 0.14
C THR A 98 5.53 -10.97 0.14
N ALA A 99 4.66 -11.34 -0.79
CA ALA A 99 4.23 -12.72 -1.02
C ALA A 99 4.78 -13.21 -2.37
N GLU A 100 5.51 -14.30 -2.36
CA GLU A 100 6.01 -14.96 -3.56
C GLU A 100 4.98 -15.95 -4.09
N PHE A 101 4.50 -15.73 -5.29
CA PHE A 101 3.72 -16.70 -6.05
C PHE A 101 4.59 -17.37 -7.13
N GLU A 102 4.05 -18.38 -7.82
CA GLU A 102 4.80 -19.14 -8.81
C GLU A 102 5.40 -18.24 -9.91
N ASP A 103 4.62 -17.29 -10.41
CA ASP A 103 4.95 -16.47 -11.57
C ASP A 103 5.35 -15.01 -11.23
N PHE A 104 5.12 -14.55 -10.00
CA PHE A 104 5.35 -13.14 -9.62
C PHE A 104 5.49 -12.96 -8.11
N PHE A 105 6.07 -11.85 -7.71
CA PHE A 105 5.95 -11.32 -6.35
C PHE A 105 4.78 -10.35 -6.26
N LEU A 106 3.99 -10.47 -5.19
CA LEU A 106 2.98 -9.47 -4.81
C LEU A 106 3.45 -8.76 -3.55
N VAL A 107 3.64 -7.45 -3.66
CA VAL A 107 4.05 -6.61 -2.53
C VAL A 107 2.90 -5.68 -2.16
N THR A 108 2.37 -5.82 -0.95
CA THR A 108 1.47 -4.81 -0.41
C THR A 108 2.25 -3.78 0.40
N VAL A 109 1.96 -2.51 0.20
CA VAL A 109 2.65 -1.42 0.88
C VAL A 109 1.68 -0.39 1.44
N TYR A 110 1.98 0.08 2.65
CA TYR A 110 1.39 1.28 3.24
C TYR A 110 2.51 2.29 3.48
N THR A 111 2.78 3.09 2.46
CA THR A 111 3.87 4.08 2.49
C THR A 111 3.65 5.09 3.64
N PRO A 112 4.70 5.44 4.40
CA PRO A 112 4.57 6.43 5.45
C PRO A 112 4.02 7.75 4.93
N ASN A 113 2.98 8.27 5.57
CA ASN A 113 2.51 9.64 5.29
C ASN A 113 3.54 10.65 5.83
N ALA A 114 3.86 11.67 5.04
CA ALA A 114 4.81 12.71 5.44
C ALA A 114 4.29 13.61 6.59
N GLN A 115 3.01 13.46 6.96
CA GLN A 115 2.31 14.12 8.07
C GLN A 115 2.12 15.63 7.87
N ASN A 116 1.49 16.26 8.88
CA ASN A 116 1.27 17.69 8.92
C ASN A 116 2.58 18.47 9.02
N HIS A 117 2.52 19.76 8.69
CA HIS A 117 3.65 20.64 8.75
C HIS A 117 4.19 20.82 10.18
N ASP A 118 5.52 20.94 10.27
CA ASP A 118 6.23 21.40 11.45
C ASP A 118 6.17 22.95 11.57
N GLU A 119 6.92 23.48 12.51
CA GLU A 119 7.07 24.94 12.70
C GLU A 119 7.66 25.66 11.49
N ASN A 120 8.43 24.95 10.63
CA ASN A 120 9.01 25.47 9.39
C ASN A 120 8.06 25.35 8.19
N LYS A 121 6.80 24.96 8.40
CA LYS A 121 5.79 24.73 7.36
C LYS A 121 6.19 23.63 6.36
N ARG A 122 6.95 22.63 6.82
CA ARG A 122 7.34 21.43 6.05
C ARG A 122 6.73 20.18 6.68
N PRO A 123 6.29 19.18 5.89
CA PRO A 123 5.79 17.92 6.45
C PRO A 123 6.85 17.22 7.31
N LYS A 124 6.48 16.85 8.54
CA LYS A 124 7.43 16.39 9.59
C LYS A 124 8.25 15.16 9.22
N ARG A 125 7.67 14.24 8.44
CA ARG A 125 8.32 12.98 8.04
C ARG A 125 8.78 12.99 6.58
N LEU A 126 8.81 14.14 5.91
CA LEU A 126 9.12 14.22 4.48
C LEU A 126 10.50 13.69 4.17
N ASP A 127 11.52 14.07 4.95
CA ASP A 127 12.90 13.62 4.73
C ASP A 127 13.04 12.11 4.94
N TYR A 128 12.52 11.57 6.04
CA TYR A 128 12.48 10.13 6.28
C TYR A 128 11.82 9.39 5.12
N ARG A 129 10.63 9.86 4.69
CA ARG A 129 9.91 9.22 3.62
C ARG A 129 10.70 9.22 2.32
N THR A 130 11.18 10.39 1.87
CA THR A 130 11.71 10.55 0.52
C THR A 130 13.19 10.21 0.38
N LYS A 131 13.97 10.29 1.48
CA LYS A 131 15.42 10.03 1.45
C LYS A 131 15.81 8.64 1.97
N GLU A 132 14.92 8.00 2.73
CA GLU A 132 15.16 6.68 3.34
C GLU A 132 14.10 5.68 2.83
N TRP A 133 12.87 5.76 3.32
CA TRP A 133 11.80 4.80 3.04
C TRP A 133 11.58 4.53 1.54
N ASP A 134 11.29 5.56 0.74
CA ASP A 134 10.97 5.38 -0.69
C ASP A 134 12.19 4.85 -1.48
N VAL A 135 13.41 5.16 -1.04
CA VAL A 135 14.66 4.65 -1.62
C VAL A 135 14.78 3.15 -1.36
N ASP A 136 14.62 2.74 -0.10
CA ASP A 136 14.78 1.36 0.33
C ASP A 136 13.64 0.48 -0.18
N PHE A 137 12.41 0.99 -0.22
CA PHE A 137 11.28 0.29 -0.85
C PHE A 137 11.52 0.03 -2.34
N LEU A 138 12.00 1.01 -3.09
CA LEU A 138 12.33 0.82 -4.50
C LEU A 138 13.47 -0.18 -4.68
N ALA A 139 14.52 -0.12 -3.85
CA ALA A 139 15.61 -1.08 -3.88
C ALA A 139 15.13 -2.50 -3.58
N HIS A 140 14.23 -2.69 -2.60
CA HIS A 140 13.59 -3.97 -2.31
C HIS A 140 12.83 -4.52 -3.53
N CYS A 141 11.96 -3.71 -4.14
CA CYS A 141 11.22 -4.13 -5.32
C CYS A 141 12.14 -4.50 -6.51
N LYS A 142 13.23 -3.76 -6.71
CA LYS A 142 14.23 -4.06 -7.76
C LYS A 142 15.00 -5.33 -7.49
N ALA A 143 15.32 -5.63 -6.23
CA ALA A 143 15.96 -6.89 -5.86
C ALA A 143 15.06 -8.12 -6.16
N LEU A 144 13.76 -8.01 -5.86
CA LEU A 144 12.77 -9.05 -6.20
C LEU A 144 12.64 -9.22 -7.72
N GLU A 145 12.58 -8.11 -8.47
CA GLU A 145 12.42 -8.11 -9.93
C GLU A 145 13.56 -8.83 -10.65
N ALA A 146 14.74 -8.91 -10.04
CA ALA A 146 15.86 -9.66 -10.60
C ALA A 146 15.57 -11.18 -10.74
N THR A 147 14.55 -11.69 -10.05
CA THR A 147 14.18 -13.12 -10.08
C THR A 147 12.82 -13.37 -10.73
N LYS A 148 11.80 -12.58 -10.44
CA LYS A 148 10.44 -12.70 -10.99
C LYS A 148 9.80 -11.31 -11.18
N PRO A 149 8.81 -11.17 -12.06
CA PRO A 149 8.00 -9.96 -12.14
C PRO A 149 7.44 -9.55 -10.77
N VAL A 150 7.42 -8.25 -10.50
CA VAL A 150 6.90 -7.68 -9.25
C VAL A 150 5.63 -6.88 -9.54
N ILE A 151 4.57 -7.20 -8.81
CA ILE A 151 3.37 -6.38 -8.70
C ILE A 151 3.37 -5.79 -7.30
N PHE A 152 3.47 -4.47 -7.16
CA PHE A 152 3.22 -3.84 -5.87
C PHE A 152 1.94 -3.00 -5.92
N CYS A 153 1.22 -3.01 -4.83
CA CYS A 153 -0.04 -2.27 -4.67
C CYS A 153 -0.18 -1.80 -3.22
N GLY A 154 -1.03 -0.83 -3.00
CA GLY A 154 -1.30 -0.35 -1.66
C GLY A 154 -1.62 1.15 -1.61
N ASP A 155 -1.49 1.71 -0.43
CA ASP A 155 -1.60 3.14 -0.22
C ASP A 155 -0.21 3.78 -0.29
N LEU A 156 0.10 4.36 -1.43
CA LEU A 156 1.39 5.00 -1.69
C LEU A 156 1.49 6.40 -1.08
N ASN A 157 0.42 6.91 -0.48
CA ASN A 157 0.38 8.24 0.14
C ASN A 157 0.93 9.36 -0.77
N VAL A 158 0.68 9.26 -2.09
CA VAL A 158 1.10 10.26 -3.07
C VAL A 158 0.11 10.32 -4.24
N ALA A 159 -0.25 11.52 -4.67
CA ALA A 159 -0.79 11.79 -5.99
C ALA A 159 0.38 12.18 -6.91
N HIS A 160 0.58 11.44 -8.01
CA HIS A 160 1.76 11.63 -8.86
C HIS A 160 1.69 12.91 -9.68
N GLN A 161 0.63 13.08 -10.46
CA GLN A 161 0.45 14.21 -11.36
C GLN A 161 -0.70 15.12 -10.90
N GLU A 162 -0.78 16.32 -11.47
CA GLU A 162 -1.88 17.26 -11.16
C GLU A 162 -3.26 16.68 -11.50
N ILE A 163 -3.34 15.81 -12.51
CA ILE A 163 -4.56 15.11 -12.91
C ILE A 163 -5.06 14.11 -11.84
N ASP A 164 -4.18 13.67 -10.92
CA ASP A 164 -4.49 12.68 -9.89
C ASP A 164 -5.10 13.31 -8.62
N LEU A 165 -5.29 14.64 -8.62
CA LEU A 165 -5.77 15.39 -7.46
C LEU A 165 -6.77 16.47 -7.86
N THR A 166 -7.89 16.57 -7.13
CA THR A 166 -8.96 17.57 -7.41
C THR A 166 -8.45 19.01 -7.35
N ASN A 167 -7.59 19.34 -6.37
CA ASN A 167 -7.12 20.70 -6.12
C ASN A 167 -5.57 20.73 -6.03
N PRO A 168 -4.83 20.56 -7.14
CA PRO A 168 -3.38 20.42 -7.09
C PRO A 168 -2.65 21.67 -6.60
N LYS A 169 -3.05 22.88 -7.05
CA LYS A 169 -2.33 24.13 -6.75
C LYS A 169 -2.15 24.40 -5.26
N PRO A 170 -3.20 24.39 -4.40
CA PRO A 170 -3.04 24.63 -2.97
C PRO A 170 -2.32 23.48 -2.24
N ASN A 171 -2.27 22.29 -2.83
CA ASN A 171 -1.72 21.09 -2.19
C ASN A 171 -0.22 20.83 -2.48
N ARG A 172 0.45 21.62 -3.32
CA ARG A 172 1.85 21.41 -3.73
C ARG A 172 2.87 21.36 -2.58
N LYS A 173 2.50 21.83 -1.39
CA LYS A 173 3.35 21.79 -0.19
C LYS A 173 2.79 20.86 0.89
N ASN A 174 1.66 20.22 0.65
CA ASN A 174 1.03 19.33 1.59
C ASN A 174 1.52 17.89 1.39
N ALA A 175 1.53 17.12 2.49
CA ALA A 175 1.83 15.70 2.45
C ALA A 175 0.94 14.99 1.40
N GLY A 176 1.55 14.10 0.62
CA GLY A 176 0.92 13.39 -0.48
C GLY A 176 0.97 14.12 -1.83
N PHE A 177 1.50 15.37 -1.89
CA PHE A 177 1.64 16.10 -3.15
C PHE A 177 2.84 17.06 -3.20
N THR A 178 3.82 16.89 -2.31
CA THR A 178 5.07 17.67 -2.38
C THR A 178 5.86 17.27 -3.63
N ILE A 179 6.74 18.16 -4.08
CA ILE A 179 7.60 17.89 -5.24
C ILE A 179 8.53 16.69 -4.95
N GLU A 180 9.00 16.55 -3.71
CA GLU A 180 9.87 15.47 -3.29
C GLU A 180 9.17 14.10 -3.34
N GLU A 181 7.92 14.02 -2.86
CA GLU A 181 7.12 12.77 -2.92
C GLU A 181 6.83 12.37 -4.37
N ARG A 182 6.46 13.34 -5.20
CA ARG A 182 6.20 13.11 -6.64
C ARG A 182 7.47 12.66 -7.38
N ALA A 183 8.62 13.27 -7.08
CA ALA A 183 9.90 12.85 -7.65
C ALA A 183 10.28 11.41 -7.25
N ARG A 184 9.85 10.92 -6.07
CA ARG A 184 10.04 9.51 -5.71
C ARG A 184 9.15 8.59 -6.54
N PHE A 185 7.96 9.01 -6.91
CA PHE A 185 7.12 8.26 -7.83
C PHE A 185 7.70 8.27 -9.26
N ASP A 186 8.26 9.41 -9.72
CA ASP A 186 9.01 9.47 -10.98
C ASP A 186 10.15 8.43 -10.98
N ALA A 187 10.92 8.34 -9.89
CA ALA A 187 12.00 7.37 -9.76
C ALA A 187 11.53 5.89 -9.84
N ILE A 188 10.32 5.58 -9.37
CA ILE A 188 9.71 4.26 -9.54
C ILE A 188 9.47 3.96 -11.03
N LEU A 189 8.92 4.93 -11.77
CA LEU A 189 8.68 4.77 -13.21
C LEU A 189 9.99 4.69 -14.02
N GLU A 190 10.98 5.52 -13.68
CA GLU A 190 12.31 5.51 -14.30
C GLU A 190 13.05 4.19 -14.04
N ALA A 191 12.78 3.52 -12.92
CA ALA A 191 13.32 2.20 -12.61
C ALA A 191 12.66 1.06 -13.42
N GLY A 192 11.64 1.36 -14.25
CA GLY A 192 10.98 0.43 -15.16
C GLY A 192 9.62 -0.09 -14.68
N PHE A 193 9.14 0.32 -13.51
CA PHE A 193 7.77 0.00 -13.09
C PHE A 193 6.74 0.81 -13.87
N VAL A 194 5.52 0.30 -13.95
CA VAL A 194 4.43 0.88 -14.72
C VAL A 194 3.25 1.20 -13.80
N ASP A 195 2.78 2.44 -13.84
CA ASP A 195 1.47 2.78 -13.32
C ASP A 195 0.41 2.20 -14.27
N SER A 196 -0.18 1.08 -13.87
CA SER A 196 -1.12 0.33 -14.71
C SER A 196 -2.38 1.14 -15.04
N PHE A 197 -2.85 2.01 -14.12
CA PHE A 197 -4.00 2.86 -14.38
C PHE A 197 -3.65 3.92 -15.44
N ARG A 198 -2.54 4.62 -15.29
CA ARG A 198 -2.12 5.65 -16.24
C ARG A 198 -1.66 5.07 -17.57
N GLN A 199 -1.14 3.85 -17.60
CA GLN A 199 -0.85 3.13 -18.83
C GLN A 199 -2.13 2.86 -19.66
N LEU A 200 -3.22 2.49 -18.98
CA LEU A 200 -4.49 2.19 -19.66
C LEU A 200 -5.34 3.44 -19.92
N TYR A 201 -5.25 4.44 -19.06
CA TYR A 201 -6.08 5.64 -19.06
C TYR A 201 -5.25 6.90 -18.84
N PRO A 202 -4.33 7.27 -19.76
CA PRO A 202 -3.37 8.35 -19.56
C PRO A 202 -4.02 9.71 -19.27
N ASP A 203 -5.13 9.99 -19.91
CA ASP A 203 -5.82 11.30 -19.87
C ASP A 203 -7.10 11.30 -19.04
N ALA A 204 -7.41 10.21 -18.32
CA ALA A 204 -8.63 10.12 -17.53
C ALA A 204 -8.61 11.09 -16.35
N THR A 205 -9.49 12.06 -16.36
CA THR A 205 -9.70 13.05 -15.29
C THR A 205 -10.77 12.58 -14.31
N GLU A 206 -10.80 13.19 -13.11
CA GLU A 206 -11.81 12.91 -12.08
C GLU A 206 -11.89 11.42 -11.70
N ARG A 207 -10.74 10.76 -11.70
CA ARG A 207 -10.57 9.38 -11.27
C ARG A 207 -9.63 9.35 -10.07
N TYR A 208 -10.24 9.25 -8.89
CA TYR A 208 -9.51 9.27 -7.62
C TYR A 208 -9.69 7.93 -6.91
N SER A 209 -8.72 7.56 -6.08
CA SER A 209 -8.75 6.38 -5.23
C SER A 209 -8.80 6.72 -3.73
N TRP A 210 -8.86 8.02 -3.40
CA TRP A 210 -8.93 8.49 -2.03
C TRP A 210 -9.91 9.67 -1.90
N TRP A 211 -10.70 9.66 -0.82
CA TRP A 211 -11.66 10.72 -0.48
C TRP A 211 -11.52 11.11 0.98
N SER A 212 -11.61 12.41 1.26
CA SER A 212 -11.58 12.92 2.64
C SER A 212 -12.84 12.55 3.40
N TYR A 213 -12.69 12.03 4.62
CA TYR A 213 -13.82 11.85 5.54
C TYR A 213 -14.32 13.18 6.15
N ARG A 214 -13.65 14.30 5.86
CA ARG A 214 -13.97 15.65 6.37
C ARG A 214 -14.69 16.52 5.35
N ALA A 215 -15.16 15.94 4.27
CA ALA A 215 -15.90 16.66 3.25
C ALA A 215 -17.37 16.81 3.64
#